data_60e3b52878a5f85546c2f2959d961bf4
#
_entry.id   60e3b52878a5f85546c2f2959d961bf4
#
_cell.length_a   1.000
_cell.length_b   1.000
_cell.length_c   1.000
_cell.angle_alpha   90.00
_cell.angle_beta   90.00
_cell.angle_gamma   90.00
#
_symmetry.space_group_name_H-M   'P 1'
#
loop_
_entity.id
_entity.type
_entity.pdbx_description
1 polymer ?
#
loop_
_entity_poly.entity_id
_entity_poly.type
_entity_poly.pdbx_seq_one_letter_code
_entity_poly.pdbx_strand_id
1 'polypeptide(L)'
;MQTSHRFYRWLLAACSLVILAGCATGPRITTDADPEADFARYRSWAFYQPIAMEQSGYSTFMTERIRADVRREMEARGYTYDEQSPDLRVNFQGVVQEKTDVYSVPRSDVQYFYSYRARSYYAVPFWYDETQVNQYTEGTLTIDLVDAARNRLVWTGAAIGRVTRKAPQERAMEIDRAIGEIFLRYPYRAGSNTPAVPAQ
;
A
#
# COMPACT_ATOMS: atom_id res chain seq x y z
N MET A 1 -37.40 -28.89 -24.18
CA MET A 1 -37.00 -27.49 -24.21
C MET A 1 -36.59 -26.87 -22.86
N GLN A 2 -36.67 -27.56 -21.73
CA GLN A 2 -36.34 -27.04 -20.38
C GLN A 2 -34.85 -27.15 -19.97
N THR A 3 -34.04 -27.92 -20.63
CA THR A 3 -32.62 -28.13 -20.29
C THR A 3 -31.71 -27.00 -20.75
N SER A 4 -32.08 -26.29 -21.83
CA SER A 4 -31.30 -25.20 -22.41
C SER A 4 -31.24 -23.95 -21.49
N HIS A 5 -32.34 -23.61 -20.81
CA HIS A 5 -32.39 -22.44 -19.91
C HIS A 5 -31.57 -22.62 -18.62
N ARG A 6 -31.42 -23.86 -18.14
CA ARG A 6 -30.58 -24.14 -16.95
C ARG A 6 -29.09 -23.99 -17.30
N PHE A 7 -28.67 -24.41 -18.47
CA PHE A 7 -27.28 -24.29 -18.95
C PHE A 7 -26.89 -22.82 -19.13
N TYR A 8 -27.77 -21.98 -19.70
CA TYR A 8 -27.54 -20.54 -19.87
C TYR A 8 -27.43 -19.80 -18.52
N ARG A 9 -28.23 -20.20 -17.54
CA ARG A 9 -28.16 -19.60 -16.20
C ARG A 9 -26.85 -19.93 -15.46
N TRP A 10 -26.32 -21.14 -15.63
CA TRP A 10 -25.02 -21.54 -15.09
C TRP A 10 -23.85 -20.83 -15.81
N LEU A 11 -23.94 -20.64 -17.12
CA LEU A 11 -22.94 -19.92 -17.92
C LEU A 11 -22.91 -18.42 -17.55
N LEU A 12 -24.08 -17.79 -17.33
CA LEU A 12 -24.17 -16.41 -16.89
C LEU A 12 -23.65 -16.24 -15.45
N ALA A 13 -23.92 -17.18 -14.54
CA ALA A 13 -23.39 -17.17 -13.18
C ALA A 13 -21.86 -17.36 -13.14
N ALA A 14 -21.31 -18.24 -13.98
CA ALA A 14 -19.87 -18.44 -14.11
C ALA A 14 -19.16 -17.23 -14.73
N CYS A 15 -19.77 -16.58 -15.73
CA CYS A 15 -19.24 -15.35 -16.34
C CYS A 15 -19.24 -14.17 -15.37
N SER A 16 -20.26 -14.07 -14.50
CA SER A 16 -20.35 -13.02 -13.44
C SER A 16 -19.26 -13.19 -12.38
N LEU A 17 -18.83 -14.40 -12.07
CA LEU A 17 -17.78 -14.67 -11.08
C LEU A 17 -16.37 -14.25 -11.55
N VAL A 18 -16.12 -14.28 -12.86
CA VAL A 18 -14.81 -13.96 -13.44
C VAL A 18 -14.55 -12.44 -13.47
N ILE A 19 -15.60 -11.63 -13.46
CA ILE A 19 -15.49 -10.16 -13.54
C ILE A 19 -15.05 -9.53 -12.19
N LEU A 20 -15.13 -10.25 -11.08
CA LEU A 20 -14.75 -9.75 -9.75
C LEU A 20 -13.25 -9.92 -9.41
N ALA A 21 -12.45 -10.54 -10.28
CA ALA A 21 -11.00 -10.58 -10.14
C ALA A 21 -10.35 -9.31 -10.68
N GLY A 22 -10.86 -8.13 -10.32
CA GLY A 22 -10.20 -6.86 -10.55
C GLY A 22 -8.89 -6.83 -9.77
N CYS A 23 -7.77 -6.76 -10.48
CA CYS A 23 -6.46 -6.55 -9.87
C CYS A 23 -6.52 -5.31 -8.99
N ALA A 24 -6.55 -5.50 -7.68
CA ALA A 24 -6.41 -4.43 -6.72
C ALA A 24 -4.97 -3.89 -6.81
N THR A 25 -4.76 -2.88 -7.64
CA THR A 25 -3.50 -2.11 -7.71
C THR A 25 -3.43 -1.14 -6.52
N GLY A 26 -3.53 -1.68 -5.31
CA GLY A 26 -3.37 -0.92 -4.07
C GLY A 26 -1.89 -0.76 -3.70
N PRO A 27 -1.57 0.10 -2.72
CA PRO A 27 -0.24 0.19 -2.17
C PRO A 27 0.17 -1.14 -1.51
N ARG A 28 1.46 -1.42 -1.51
CA ARG A 28 2.00 -2.54 -0.75
C ARG A 28 2.01 -2.17 0.73
N ILE A 29 1.29 -2.93 1.55
CA ILE A 29 1.23 -2.72 2.99
C ILE A 29 2.23 -3.65 3.69
N THR A 30 3.04 -3.08 4.57
CA THR A 30 3.95 -3.80 5.47
C THR A 30 3.66 -3.39 6.91
N THR A 31 3.70 -4.34 7.83
CA THR A 31 3.50 -4.07 9.26
C THR A 31 4.49 -4.88 10.08
N ASP A 32 4.88 -4.32 11.22
CA ASP A 32 5.69 -5.00 12.21
C ASP A 32 5.20 -4.63 13.62
N ALA A 33 5.37 -5.54 14.57
CA ALA A 33 4.97 -5.36 15.96
C ALA A 33 6.06 -5.89 16.90
N ASP A 34 6.28 -5.15 17.98
CA ASP A 34 7.15 -5.61 19.05
C ASP A 34 6.54 -6.86 19.72
N PRO A 35 7.19 -8.04 19.66
CA PRO A 35 6.67 -9.26 20.25
C PRO A 35 6.60 -9.22 21.79
N GLU A 36 7.31 -8.27 22.41
CA GLU A 36 7.29 -8.07 23.87
C GLU A 36 6.25 -7.05 24.32
N ALA A 37 5.52 -6.41 23.37
CA ALA A 37 4.52 -5.41 23.71
C ALA A 37 3.25 -6.06 24.27
N ASP A 38 2.81 -5.56 25.41
CA ASP A 38 1.54 -5.94 26.03
C ASP A 38 0.44 -4.96 25.60
N PHE A 39 -0.24 -5.26 24.50
CA PHE A 39 -1.31 -4.42 23.95
C PHE A 39 -2.55 -4.34 24.83
N ALA A 40 -2.74 -5.27 25.81
CA ALA A 40 -3.84 -5.20 26.76
C ALA A 40 -3.73 -4.01 27.74
N ARG A 41 -2.56 -3.40 27.85
CA ARG A 41 -2.33 -2.23 28.71
C ARG A 41 -2.81 -0.93 28.09
N TYR A 42 -2.89 -0.84 26.75
CA TYR A 42 -3.14 0.39 26.05
C TYR A 42 -4.65 0.59 25.87
N ARG A 43 -5.17 1.72 26.36
CA ARG A 43 -6.58 2.13 26.28
C ARG A 43 -6.74 3.52 25.73
N SER A 44 -5.75 4.39 25.97
CA SER A 44 -5.74 5.78 25.55
C SER A 44 -4.62 6.05 24.56
N TRP A 45 -4.78 7.12 23.78
CA TRP A 45 -3.78 7.50 22.82
C TRP A 45 -3.80 9.02 22.57
N ALA A 46 -2.68 9.55 22.09
CA ALA A 46 -2.56 10.91 21.56
C ALA A 46 -1.63 10.92 20.35
N PHE A 47 -1.59 12.03 19.65
CA PHE A 47 -0.55 12.22 18.64
C PHE A 47 0.80 12.52 19.29
N TYR A 48 1.85 12.00 18.65
CA TYR A 48 3.22 12.36 18.98
C TYR A 48 3.45 13.85 18.67
N GLN A 49 4.22 14.56 19.48
CA GLN A 49 4.50 15.98 19.25
C GLN A 49 5.99 16.26 19.32
N PRO A 50 6.55 16.90 18.27
CA PRO A 50 5.94 17.20 16.98
C PRO A 50 5.75 15.95 16.12
N ILE A 51 4.73 15.94 15.26
CA ILE A 51 4.57 14.88 14.27
C ILE A 51 5.72 14.95 13.26
N ALA A 52 6.29 13.80 12.91
CA ALA A 52 7.44 13.72 12.00
C ALA A 52 7.19 14.37 10.62
N MET A 53 5.94 14.34 10.14
CA MET A 53 5.57 14.97 8.87
C MET A 53 5.40 16.49 8.96
N GLU A 54 5.40 17.08 10.17
CA GLU A 54 5.22 18.51 10.43
C GLU A 54 6.54 19.20 10.80
N GLN A 55 7.64 18.81 10.17
CA GLN A 55 8.98 19.37 10.43
C GLN A 55 9.08 20.88 10.22
N SER A 56 8.20 21.47 9.41
CA SER A 56 8.12 22.92 9.19
C SER A 56 7.48 23.69 10.36
N GLY A 57 7.02 22.99 11.40
CA GLY A 57 6.42 23.60 12.59
C GLY A 57 4.96 24.01 12.44
N TYR A 58 4.29 23.62 11.36
CA TYR A 58 2.85 23.86 11.15
C TYR A 58 2.20 22.65 10.49
N SER A 59 0.88 22.50 10.74
CA SER A 59 0.07 21.49 10.07
C SER A 59 -0.28 21.91 8.63
N THR A 60 -0.45 20.92 7.76
CA THR A 60 -0.90 21.12 6.39
C THR A 60 -2.29 20.50 6.21
N PHE A 61 -3.01 20.85 5.14
CA PHE A 61 -4.30 20.20 4.82
C PHE A 61 -4.16 18.66 4.73
N MET A 62 -2.99 18.18 4.32
CA MET A 62 -2.70 16.76 4.23
C MET A 62 -2.52 16.15 5.62
N THR A 63 -1.73 16.76 6.49
CA THR A 63 -1.50 16.26 7.84
C THR A 63 -2.77 16.29 8.69
N GLU A 64 -3.61 17.32 8.54
CA GLU A 64 -4.92 17.37 9.20
C GLU A 64 -5.85 16.23 8.74
N ARG A 65 -5.83 15.91 7.45
CA ARG A 65 -6.59 14.78 6.92
C ARG A 65 -6.10 13.45 7.49
N ILE A 66 -4.79 13.23 7.50
CA ILE A 66 -4.19 12.03 8.11
C ILE A 66 -4.56 11.93 9.59
N ARG A 67 -4.53 13.05 10.33
CA ARG A 67 -4.97 13.09 11.73
C ARG A 67 -6.43 12.64 11.88
N ALA A 68 -7.32 13.13 11.03
CA ALA A 68 -8.74 12.76 11.07
C ALA A 68 -8.94 11.27 10.81
N ASP A 69 -8.24 10.71 9.82
CA ASP A 69 -8.33 9.29 9.49
C ASP A 69 -7.74 8.40 10.59
N VAL A 70 -6.57 8.73 11.10
CA VAL A 70 -5.94 8.01 12.22
C VAL A 70 -6.84 8.05 13.45
N ARG A 71 -7.44 9.20 13.76
CA ARG A 71 -8.39 9.33 14.88
C ARG A 71 -9.57 8.37 14.70
N ARG A 72 -10.20 8.37 13.53
CA ARG A 72 -11.32 7.48 13.20
C ARG A 72 -10.93 6.01 13.39
N GLU A 73 -9.76 5.61 12.91
CA GLU A 73 -9.28 4.23 12.98
C GLU A 73 -8.95 3.79 14.42
N MET A 74 -8.37 4.67 15.22
CA MET A 74 -8.08 4.39 16.64
C MET A 74 -9.37 4.30 17.47
N GLU A 75 -10.30 5.24 17.28
CA GLU A 75 -11.60 5.25 17.96
C GLU A 75 -12.45 4.03 17.59
N ALA A 76 -12.45 3.60 16.31
CA ALA A 76 -13.13 2.38 15.86
C ALA A 76 -12.60 1.11 16.54
N ARG A 77 -11.36 1.14 17.05
CA ARG A 77 -10.74 0.05 17.82
C ARG A 77 -10.93 0.19 19.33
N GLY A 78 -11.69 1.20 19.76
CA GLY A 78 -12.04 1.44 21.15
C GLY A 78 -11.01 2.23 21.96
N TYR A 79 -9.97 2.79 21.32
CA TYR A 79 -9.02 3.67 22.00
C TYR A 79 -9.64 5.05 22.25
N THR A 80 -9.41 5.60 23.45
CA THR A 80 -9.85 6.95 23.83
C THR A 80 -8.73 7.97 23.60
N TYR A 81 -9.07 9.12 23.02
CA TYR A 81 -8.09 10.20 22.84
C TYR A 81 -7.85 10.94 24.15
N ASP A 82 -6.59 10.99 24.60
CA ASP A 82 -6.15 11.69 25.82
C ASP A 82 -4.77 12.31 25.60
N GLU A 83 -4.71 13.64 25.52
CA GLU A 83 -3.45 14.37 25.32
C GLU A 83 -2.57 14.44 26.58
N GLN A 84 -3.20 14.34 27.76
CA GLN A 84 -2.49 14.59 29.01
C GLN A 84 -1.74 13.33 29.50
N SER A 85 -2.38 12.17 29.37
CA SER A 85 -1.84 10.92 29.87
C SER A 85 -2.12 9.75 28.91
N PRO A 86 -1.61 9.80 27.67
CA PRO A 86 -1.85 8.72 26.70
C PRO A 86 -1.00 7.49 27.05
N ASP A 87 -1.58 6.31 26.81
CA ASP A 87 -0.81 5.05 26.84
C ASP A 87 0.02 4.88 25.56
N LEU A 88 -0.54 5.30 24.41
CA LEU A 88 0.11 5.26 23.10
C LEU A 88 0.27 6.66 22.51
N ARG A 89 1.38 6.88 21.84
CA ARG A 89 1.57 8.03 20.97
C ARG A 89 1.64 7.59 19.53
N VAL A 90 0.80 8.20 18.69
CA VAL A 90 0.77 7.91 17.25
C VAL A 90 1.55 8.97 16.50
N ASN A 91 2.55 8.53 15.75
CA ASN A 91 3.30 9.36 14.82
C ASN A 91 3.02 8.92 13.40
N PHE A 92 3.19 9.82 12.43
CA PHE A 92 3.16 9.47 11.03
C PHE A 92 4.16 10.31 10.24
N GLN A 93 4.70 9.70 9.19
CA GLN A 93 5.66 10.33 8.30
C GLN A 93 5.41 9.91 6.85
N GLY A 94 5.71 10.83 5.93
CA GLY A 94 5.67 10.59 4.51
C GLY A 94 7.06 10.77 3.90
N VAL A 95 7.50 9.80 3.11
CA VAL A 95 8.77 9.86 2.38
C VAL A 95 8.50 9.66 0.90
N VAL A 96 9.14 10.46 0.05
CA VAL A 96 9.05 10.35 -1.41
C VAL A 96 10.46 10.16 -1.95
N GLN A 97 10.64 9.12 -2.77
CA GLN A 97 11.93 8.76 -3.36
C GLN A 97 11.80 8.48 -4.85
N GLU A 98 12.79 8.87 -5.62
CA GLU A 98 12.91 8.43 -7.00
C GLU A 98 13.54 7.03 -7.05
N LYS A 99 12.92 6.14 -7.80
CA LYS A 99 13.35 4.77 -8.04
C LYS A 99 13.62 4.55 -9.51
N THR A 100 14.59 3.71 -9.78
CA THR A 100 14.95 3.30 -11.14
C THR A 100 14.90 1.78 -11.22
N ASP A 101 14.02 1.28 -12.08
CA ASP A 101 13.99 -0.14 -12.43
C ASP A 101 14.76 -0.34 -13.72
N VAL A 102 15.71 -1.25 -13.71
CA VAL A 102 16.48 -1.66 -14.89
C VAL A 102 16.14 -3.12 -15.17
N TYR A 103 15.59 -3.39 -16.34
CA TYR A 103 15.23 -4.75 -16.74
C TYR A 103 15.56 -5.00 -18.20
N SER A 104 15.82 -6.27 -18.52
CA SER A 104 16.16 -6.72 -19.86
C SER A 104 14.92 -7.26 -20.54
N VAL A 105 14.67 -6.81 -21.76
CA VAL A 105 13.56 -7.28 -22.59
C VAL A 105 14.13 -7.98 -23.81
N PRO A 106 13.85 -9.30 -23.99
CA PRO A 106 14.30 -9.99 -25.18
C PRO A 106 13.62 -9.41 -26.42
N ARG A 107 14.43 -9.06 -27.41
CA ARG A 107 14.00 -8.54 -28.72
C ARG A 107 14.44 -9.50 -29.81
N SER A 108 13.70 -9.56 -30.87
CA SER A 108 14.10 -10.21 -32.11
C SER A 108 14.13 -9.23 -33.24
N ASP A 109 15.14 -9.35 -34.06
CA ASP A 109 15.26 -8.58 -35.29
C ASP A 109 15.73 -9.50 -36.43
N VAL A 110 15.71 -9.00 -37.64
CA VAL A 110 16.06 -9.75 -38.84
C VAL A 110 17.17 -9.04 -39.58
N GLN A 111 18.30 -9.71 -39.76
CA GLN A 111 19.40 -9.19 -40.54
C GLN A 111 19.40 -9.86 -41.92
N TYR A 112 19.58 -9.08 -42.96
CA TYR A 112 19.62 -9.54 -44.32
C TYR A 112 21.07 -9.73 -44.78
N PHE A 113 21.35 -10.92 -45.31
CA PHE A 113 22.68 -11.26 -45.88
C PHE A 113 22.51 -11.57 -47.34
N TYR A 114 23.41 -11.06 -48.18
CA TYR A 114 23.46 -11.41 -49.60
C TYR A 114 24.32 -12.64 -49.83
N SER A 115 23.71 -13.64 -50.51
CA SER A 115 24.43 -14.85 -50.94
C SER A 115 24.88 -14.70 -52.37
N TYR A 116 26.19 -14.63 -52.63
CA TYR A 116 26.75 -14.59 -53.97
C TYR A 116 26.50 -15.85 -54.75
N ARG A 117 26.39 -17.01 -54.07
CA ARG A 117 26.14 -18.30 -54.69
C ARG A 117 24.68 -18.42 -55.16
N ALA A 118 23.71 -17.95 -54.37
CA ALA A 118 22.31 -17.96 -54.70
C ALA A 118 21.85 -16.71 -55.44
N ARG A 119 22.70 -15.68 -55.51
CA ARG A 119 22.38 -14.34 -56.09
C ARG A 119 21.13 -13.72 -55.49
N SER A 120 20.92 -13.95 -54.17
CA SER A 120 19.72 -13.49 -53.46
C SER A 120 20.03 -13.11 -52.01
N TYR A 121 19.17 -12.29 -51.44
CA TYR A 121 19.21 -12.01 -49.99
C TYR A 121 18.44 -13.08 -49.23
N TYR A 122 18.97 -13.42 -48.04
CA TYR A 122 18.28 -14.29 -47.09
C TYR A 122 18.22 -13.57 -45.74
N ALA A 123 17.13 -13.74 -45.04
CA ALA A 123 16.84 -13.14 -43.76
C ALA A 123 17.28 -14.12 -42.64
N VAL A 124 18.08 -13.63 -41.71
CA VAL A 124 18.47 -14.40 -40.53
C VAL A 124 17.92 -13.71 -39.29
N PRO A 125 16.99 -14.35 -38.55
CA PRO A 125 16.52 -13.81 -37.30
C PRO A 125 17.63 -13.96 -36.24
N PHE A 126 17.77 -12.92 -35.43
CA PHE A 126 18.64 -12.94 -34.27
C PHE A 126 17.92 -12.32 -33.07
N TRP A 127 18.33 -12.75 -31.88
CA TRP A 127 17.79 -12.32 -30.62
C TRP A 127 18.84 -11.53 -29.86
N TYR A 128 18.40 -10.46 -29.22
CA TYR A 128 19.24 -9.65 -28.35
C TYR A 128 18.43 -9.14 -27.16
N ASP A 129 19.12 -8.81 -26.10
CA ASP A 129 18.50 -8.23 -24.92
C ASP A 129 18.62 -6.69 -24.96
N GLU A 130 17.47 -6.02 -24.95
CA GLU A 130 17.39 -4.58 -24.85
C GLU A 130 17.21 -4.18 -23.38
N THR A 131 18.17 -3.40 -22.86
CA THR A 131 18.06 -2.87 -21.50
C THR A 131 17.09 -1.71 -21.48
N GLN A 132 16.04 -1.82 -20.67
CA GLN A 132 15.08 -0.75 -20.43
C GLN A 132 15.23 -0.18 -19.03
N VAL A 133 15.17 1.15 -18.95
CA VAL A 133 15.27 1.92 -17.70
C VAL A 133 13.95 2.64 -17.50
N ASN A 134 13.28 2.32 -16.40
CA ASN A 134 12.03 2.95 -16.01
C ASN A 134 12.22 3.71 -14.69
N GLN A 135 12.08 5.03 -14.73
CA GLN A 135 12.13 5.87 -13.55
C GLN A 135 10.73 6.17 -13.05
N TYR A 136 10.53 6.05 -11.76
CA TYR A 136 9.27 6.37 -11.10
C TYR A 136 9.50 6.95 -9.71
N THR A 137 8.50 7.66 -9.22
CA THR A 137 8.48 8.18 -7.85
C THR A 137 7.73 7.21 -6.95
N GLU A 138 8.36 6.78 -5.86
CA GLU A 138 7.75 5.94 -4.83
C GLU A 138 7.47 6.80 -3.60
N GLY A 139 6.26 6.68 -3.06
CA GLY A 139 5.86 7.28 -1.79
C GLY A 139 5.66 6.21 -0.74
N THR A 140 6.09 6.50 0.48
CA THR A 140 5.86 5.67 1.65
C THR A 140 5.18 6.51 2.72
N LEU A 141 3.99 6.08 3.17
CA LEU A 141 3.32 6.62 4.35
C LEU A 141 3.50 5.61 5.48
N THR A 142 4.14 6.01 6.56
CA THR A 142 4.35 5.18 7.75
C THR A 142 3.54 5.72 8.91
N ILE A 143 2.90 4.83 9.68
CA ILE A 143 2.21 5.11 10.93
C ILE A 143 2.86 4.28 12.03
N ASP A 144 3.30 4.95 13.09
CA ASP A 144 3.99 4.36 14.21
C ASP A 144 3.17 4.52 15.49
N LEU A 145 3.02 3.42 16.24
CA LEU A 145 2.47 3.45 17.60
C LEU A 145 3.61 3.26 18.59
N VAL A 146 3.73 4.21 19.52
CA VAL A 146 4.82 4.28 20.49
C VAL A 146 4.23 4.18 21.89
N ASP A 147 4.74 3.27 22.73
CA ASP A 147 4.45 3.25 24.17
C ASP A 147 4.88 4.58 24.79
N ALA A 148 3.93 5.34 25.31
CA ALA A 148 4.19 6.70 25.80
C ALA A 148 5.08 6.72 27.04
N ALA A 149 4.96 5.70 27.92
CA ALA A 149 5.73 5.61 29.16
C ALA A 149 7.20 5.20 28.92
N ARG A 150 7.42 4.32 27.92
CA ARG A 150 8.74 3.79 27.59
C ARG A 150 9.42 4.52 26.44
N ASN A 151 8.67 5.34 25.70
CA ASN A 151 9.08 5.96 24.43
C ASN A 151 9.66 4.93 23.45
N ARG A 152 9.00 3.76 23.35
CA ARG A 152 9.42 2.63 22.53
C ARG A 152 8.36 2.33 21.47
N LEU A 153 8.80 2.14 20.23
CA LEU A 153 7.95 1.67 19.15
C LEU A 153 7.38 0.29 19.50
N VAL A 154 6.06 0.16 19.42
CA VAL A 154 5.37 -1.11 19.70
C VAL A 154 4.67 -1.68 18.46
N TRP A 155 4.35 -0.84 17.49
CA TRP A 155 3.82 -1.26 16.21
C TRP A 155 4.10 -0.21 15.14
N THR A 156 4.34 -0.67 13.92
CA THR A 156 4.49 0.17 12.75
C THR A 156 3.74 -0.42 11.57
N GLY A 157 3.16 0.45 10.75
CA GLY A 157 2.53 0.08 9.50
C GLY A 157 2.88 1.06 8.40
N ALA A 158 3.24 0.56 7.22
CA ALA A 158 3.60 1.39 6.09
C ALA A 158 2.86 0.99 4.81
N ALA A 159 2.41 2.01 4.08
CA ALA A 159 1.86 1.90 2.74
C ALA A 159 2.87 2.43 1.73
N ILE A 160 3.29 1.59 0.79
CA ILE A 160 4.30 1.89 -0.22
C ILE A 160 3.64 1.81 -1.60
N GLY A 161 3.72 2.89 -2.36
CA GLY A 161 3.09 2.95 -3.67
C GLY A 161 3.73 3.95 -4.62
N ARG A 162 3.40 3.84 -5.91
CA ARG A 162 3.85 4.81 -6.91
C ARG A 162 3.08 6.12 -6.77
N VAL A 163 3.83 7.22 -6.70
CA VAL A 163 3.25 8.57 -6.70
C VAL A 163 3.07 9.00 -8.15
N THR A 164 1.82 9.21 -8.55
CA THR A 164 1.48 9.73 -9.86
C THR A 164 0.92 11.15 -9.74
N ARG A 165 0.99 11.92 -10.84
CA ARG A 165 0.37 13.25 -10.89
C ARG A 165 -1.15 13.08 -10.95
N LYS A 166 -1.81 13.25 -9.81
CA LYS A 166 -3.26 13.16 -9.65
C LYS A 166 -3.84 14.48 -9.16
N ALA A 167 -5.15 14.66 -9.38
CA ALA A 167 -5.88 15.78 -8.79
C ALA A 167 -5.81 15.73 -7.25
N PRO A 168 -5.87 16.88 -6.55
CA PRO A 168 -5.80 16.92 -5.10
C PRO A 168 -6.80 15.98 -4.40
N GLN A 169 -8.03 15.88 -4.93
CA GLN A 169 -9.09 15.03 -4.39
C GLN A 169 -8.75 13.54 -4.53
N GLU A 170 -8.20 13.12 -5.67
CA GLU A 170 -7.80 11.73 -5.89
C GLU A 170 -6.65 11.33 -4.96
N ARG A 171 -5.66 12.22 -4.77
CA ARG A 171 -4.57 11.99 -3.81
C ARG A 171 -5.08 11.85 -2.39
N ALA A 172 -6.08 12.67 -2.02
CA ALA A 172 -6.71 12.60 -0.72
C ALA A 172 -7.38 11.24 -0.50
N MET A 173 -8.18 10.76 -1.45
CA MET A 173 -8.83 9.44 -1.37
C MET A 173 -7.83 8.29 -1.33
N GLU A 174 -6.68 8.40 -2.01
CA GLU A 174 -5.63 7.38 -1.94
C GLU A 174 -4.98 7.30 -0.57
N ILE A 175 -4.79 8.43 0.09
CA ILE A 175 -4.25 8.50 1.45
C ILE A 175 -5.25 7.91 2.44
N ASP A 176 -6.53 8.26 2.36
CA ASP A 176 -7.57 7.67 3.20
C ASP A 176 -7.59 6.14 3.06
N ARG A 177 -7.53 5.65 1.81
CA ARG A 177 -7.46 4.21 1.53
C ARG A 177 -6.19 3.59 2.14
N ALA A 178 -5.03 4.21 1.93
CA ALA A 178 -3.76 3.70 2.45
C ALA A 178 -3.78 3.58 3.97
N ILE A 179 -4.32 4.60 4.68
CA ILE A 179 -4.48 4.56 6.14
C ILE A 179 -5.42 3.43 6.55
N GLY A 180 -6.57 3.31 5.90
CA GLY A 180 -7.50 2.21 6.17
C GLY A 180 -6.84 0.83 5.98
N GLU A 181 -6.09 0.62 4.88
CA GLU A 181 -5.39 -0.62 4.60
C GLU A 181 -4.26 -0.91 5.60
N ILE A 182 -3.54 0.12 6.09
CA ILE A 182 -2.56 -0.01 7.17
C ILE A 182 -3.25 -0.50 8.43
N PHE A 183 -4.34 0.15 8.84
CA PHE A 183 -5.06 -0.20 10.06
C PHE A 183 -5.81 -1.54 9.96
N LEU A 184 -6.22 -2.00 8.77
CA LEU A 184 -6.71 -3.37 8.58
C LEU A 184 -5.68 -4.44 9.00
N ARG A 185 -4.39 -4.09 8.97
CA ARG A 185 -3.29 -4.95 9.43
C ARG A 185 -2.91 -4.74 10.90
N TYR A 186 -3.51 -3.77 11.59
CA TYR A 186 -3.37 -3.59 13.04
C TYR A 186 -4.38 -4.46 13.78
N PRO A 187 -3.95 -5.58 14.39
CA PRO A 187 -4.89 -6.60 14.85
C PRO A 187 -5.45 -6.34 16.25
N TYR A 188 -4.97 -5.30 16.95
CA TYR A 188 -5.28 -5.11 18.36
C TYR A 188 -6.44 -4.13 18.57
N ARG A 189 -7.14 -4.30 19.70
CA ARG A 189 -8.14 -3.38 20.22
C ARG A 189 -7.73 -2.88 21.61
N ALA A 190 -8.28 -1.75 22.02
CA ALA A 190 -8.02 -1.17 23.32
C ALA A 190 -8.25 -2.19 24.45
N GLY A 191 -7.24 -2.39 25.29
CA GLY A 191 -7.29 -3.30 26.42
C GLY A 191 -7.29 -4.78 26.08
N SER A 192 -6.82 -5.19 24.89
CA SER A 192 -6.78 -6.59 24.46
C SER A 192 -5.47 -6.96 23.77
N ASN A 193 -4.89 -8.10 24.16
CA ASN A 193 -3.77 -8.75 23.46
C ASN A 193 -4.25 -9.77 22.42
N THR A 194 -5.55 -10.06 22.37
CA THR A 194 -6.06 -11.03 21.41
C THR A 194 -6.11 -10.35 20.04
N PRO A 195 -5.35 -10.82 19.04
CA PRO A 195 -5.47 -10.29 17.70
C PRO A 195 -6.90 -10.46 17.20
N ALA A 196 -7.50 -9.38 16.69
CA ALA A 196 -8.75 -9.52 15.96
C ALA A 196 -8.46 -10.35 14.71
N VAL A 197 -9.19 -11.45 14.52
CA VAL A 197 -9.08 -12.27 13.31
C VAL A 197 -9.39 -11.36 12.13
N PRO A 198 -8.50 -11.21 11.14
CA PRO A 198 -8.82 -10.42 9.96
C PRO A 198 -10.06 -11.02 9.30
N ALA A 199 -11.03 -10.19 8.98
CA ALA A 199 -12.16 -10.60 8.15
C ALA A 199 -11.60 -11.12 6.82
N GLN A 200 -11.85 -12.41 6.56
CA GLN A 200 -11.43 -13.09 5.33
C GLN A 200 -12.14 -12.52 4.10
#